data_560b6affd949bc1f9bd2f350c59a34da
#
_entry.id   560b6affd949bc1f9bd2f350c59a34da
#
_cell.length_a   1.000
_cell.length_b   1.000
_cell.length_c   1.000
_cell.angle_alpha   90.00
_cell.angle_beta   90.00
_cell.angle_gamma   90.00
#
_symmetry.space_group_name_H-M   'P 1'
#
loop_
_entity.id
_entity.type
_entity.pdbx_description
1 polymer ?
#
loop_
_entity_poly.entity_id
_entity_poly.type
_entity_poly.pdbx_seq_one_letter_code
_entity_poly.pdbx_strand_id
1 'polypeptide(L)'
;MIALGSLGYARLSCSILIIVVISLFVPYRAQSQMPPITDIVFDRGGASIIACSQDGLRVYSWPDLKLVRTVDVSFANLHCLKFSPDGKRLAVGGGYPSEEGIVEIFAWPECTSMMKLAGHQDSIFAVVWCDNTGVVTGSLDRLLIQWDLVTKQVVRKFKGHSRGITAACFLQNGEMVSAAHDQSVRVWDVETGKLVRSLNQHSKPIHSMAICPVSGDMPMVATAAGDRTIRFWQPTIGRMVRYIRLDSEPLDIAWVSETMMIASCVDGKARLVDSRSVRVVETIPGVDGWGYAVAVHPRDRSIAVAGGDGTVRRVDVQPSADAE
;
A
#
# COMPACT_ATOMS: atom_id res chain seq x y z
N MET A 1 30.09 29.27 -96.36
CA MET A 1 29.00 28.41 -95.83
C MET A 1 29.41 27.97 -94.42
N ILE A 2 28.86 28.61 -93.52
CA ILE A 2 28.58 28.46 -92.14
C ILE A 2 29.49 27.45 -91.34
N ALA A 3 30.36 27.99 -90.51
CA ALA A 3 31.10 27.28 -89.45
C ALA A 3 30.41 27.54 -88.10
N LEU A 4 30.05 26.51 -87.39
CA LEU A 4 29.53 26.55 -86.04
C LEU A 4 30.68 26.36 -85.05
N GLY A 5 30.78 27.30 -84.11
CA GLY A 5 31.79 27.30 -83.05
C GLY A 5 31.39 26.42 -81.90
N SER A 6 32.38 25.73 -81.33
CA SER A 6 32.25 24.94 -80.12
C SER A 6 32.47 25.77 -78.85
N LEU A 7 31.46 25.90 -78.07
CA LEU A 7 31.53 26.45 -76.72
C LEU A 7 32.10 25.39 -75.73
N GLY A 8 33.20 25.71 -75.10
CA GLY A 8 33.78 24.93 -74.05
C GLY A 8 33.02 25.05 -72.74
N TYR A 9 32.55 23.94 -72.16
CA TYR A 9 32.01 23.92 -70.82
C TYR A 9 33.11 23.78 -69.79
N ALA A 10 33.31 24.82 -69.01
CA ALA A 10 34.13 24.73 -67.78
C ALA A 10 33.42 23.88 -66.72
N ARG A 11 34.05 22.82 -66.28
CA ARG A 11 33.58 22.01 -65.16
C ARG A 11 33.89 22.76 -63.87
N LEU A 12 32.89 23.28 -63.17
CA LEU A 12 32.93 23.70 -61.78
C LEU A 12 32.89 22.43 -60.92
N SER A 13 33.98 22.12 -60.24
CA SER A 13 34.03 21.08 -59.24
C SER A 13 33.38 21.59 -57.94
N CYS A 14 32.18 21.15 -57.67
CA CYS A 14 31.50 21.42 -56.40
C CYS A 14 32.00 20.42 -55.34
N SER A 15 32.95 20.86 -54.50
CA SER A 15 33.37 20.11 -53.34
C SER A 15 32.28 20.16 -52.29
N ILE A 16 31.51 19.08 -52.19
CA ILE A 16 30.49 18.91 -51.12
C ILE A 16 31.28 18.57 -49.86
N LEU A 17 31.38 19.51 -48.92
CA LEU A 17 31.88 19.31 -47.57
C LEU A 17 30.83 18.54 -46.81
N ILE A 18 31.00 17.20 -46.67
CA ILE A 18 30.15 16.36 -45.82
C ILE A 18 30.59 16.62 -44.38
N ILE A 19 29.82 17.46 -43.66
CA ILE A 19 29.95 17.59 -42.21
C ILE A 19 29.30 16.35 -41.60
N VAL A 20 30.13 15.38 -41.22
CA VAL A 20 29.69 14.26 -40.42
C VAL A 20 29.45 14.76 -38.97
N VAL A 21 28.19 15.09 -38.68
CA VAL A 21 27.77 15.34 -37.29
C VAL A 21 27.77 13.97 -36.60
N ILE A 22 28.86 13.64 -35.93
CA ILE A 22 28.90 12.54 -34.99
C ILE A 22 28.06 13.00 -33.79
N SER A 23 26.73 12.76 -33.83
CA SER A 23 25.94 12.80 -32.64
C SER A 23 26.44 11.72 -31.68
N LEU A 24 27.15 12.16 -30.65
CA LEU A 24 27.46 11.35 -29.50
C LEU A 24 26.13 10.93 -28.90
N PHE A 25 25.61 9.79 -29.32
CA PHE A 25 24.61 9.05 -28.58
C PHE A 25 25.25 8.67 -27.26
N VAL A 26 25.18 9.54 -26.25
CA VAL A 26 25.33 9.14 -24.87
C VAL A 26 24.14 8.23 -24.63
N PRO A 27 24.34 6.92 -24.42
CA PRO A 27 23.23 6.08 -24.07
C PRO A 27 22.65 6.68 -22.78
N TYR A 28 21.42 7.18 -22.87
CA TYR A 28 20.64 7.49 -21.69
C TYR A 28 20.55 6.17 -20.93
N ARG A 29 21.46 5.97 -19.98
CA ARG A 29 21.35 4.91 -19.00
C ARG A 29 20.05 5.21 -18.31
N ALA A 30 18.98 4.53 -18.71
CA ALA A 30 17.78 4.47 -17.92
C ALA A 30 18.26 4.00 -16.53
N GLN A 31 18.34 4.92 -15.58
CA GLN A 31 18.51 4.58 -14.20
C GLN A 31 17.39 3.59 -13.95
N SER A 32 17.72 2.33 -13.66
CA SER A 32 16.71 1.32 -13.35
C SER A 32 15.97 1.86 -12.13
N GLN A 33 14.82 2.44 -12.40
CA GLN A 33 13.97 2.98 -11.36
C GLN A 33 13.58 1.79 -10.49
N MET A 34 13.87 1.87 -9.20
CA MET A 34 13.49 0.80 -8.27
C MET A 34 11.97 0.59 -8.39
N PRO A 35 11.49 -0.66 -8.38
CA PRO A 35 10.07 -0.91 -8.47
C PRO A 35 9.34 -0.25 -7.29
N PRO A 36 8.12 0.26 -7.52
CA PRO A 36 7.31 0.87 -6.50
C PRO A 36 7.17 -0.02 -5.27
N ILE A 37 7.22 0.58 -4.09
CA ILE A 37 6.89 -0.08 -2.83
C ILE A 37 5.39 0.05 -2.63
N THR A 38 4.73 -1.09 -2.46
CA THR A 38 3.26 -1.19 -2.37
C THR A 38 2.76 -1.21 -0.94
N ASP A 39 3.56 -1.71 0.02
CA ASP A 39 3.23 -1.70 1.44
C ASP A 39 4.51 -1.73 2.30
N ILE A 40 4.41 -1.18 3.52
CA ILE A 40 5.48 -1.16 4.52
C ILE A 40 4.95 -1.49 5.91
N VAL A 41 5.74 -2.19 6.71
CA VAL A 41 5.39 -2.50 8.10
C VAL A 41 6.61 -2.49 9.00
N PHE A 42 6.49 -1.94 10.20
CA PHE A 42 7.52 -2.08 11.23
C PHE A 42 7.44 -3.46 11.90
N ASP A 43 8.60 -3.99 12.27
CA ASP A 43 8.63 -5.11 13.20
C ASP A 43 8.13 -4.66 14.59
N ARG A 44 7.79 -5.62 15.43
CA ARG A 44 7.25 -5.34 16.77
C ARG A 44 8.20 -4.54 17.67
N GLY A 45 9.49 -4.68 17.42
CA GLY A 45 10.56 -3.98 18.15
C GLY A 45 10.76 -2.54 17.67
N GLY A 46 10.36 -2.24 16.44
CA GLY A 46 10.65 -0.99 15.75
C GLY A 46 12.08 -0.89 15.21
N ALA A 47 12.89 -1.93 15.35
CA ALA A 47 14.28 -1.91 14.87
C ALA A 47 14.41 -2.04 13.35
N SER A 48 13.38 -2.60 12.70
CA SER A 48 13.35 -2.83 11.26
C SER A 48 12.03 -2.40 10.65
N ILE A 49 12.09 -1.93 9.41
CA ILE A 49 10.93 -1.72 8.54
C ILE A 49 11.06 -2.64 7.32
N ILE A 50 9.99 -3.34 7.00
CA ILE A 50 9.89 -4.24 5.87
C ILE A 50 9.05 -3.58 4.80
N ALA A 51 9.56 -3.56 3.57
CA ALA A 51 8.87 -3.04 2.40
C ALA A 51 8.66 -4.15 1.38
N CYS A 52 7.49 -4.22 0.76
CA CYS A 52 7.24 -5.11 -0.36
C CYS A 52 7.15 -4.37 -1.69
N SER A 53 7.59 -5.04 -2.73
CA SER A 53 7.57 -4.56 -4.11
C SER A 53 7.44 -5.74 -5.08
N GLN A 54 7.45 -5.47 -6.37
CA GLN A 54 7.47 -6.53 -7.39
C GLN A 54 8.72 -7.42 -7.31
N ASP A 55 9.83 -6.92 -6.76
CA ASP A 55 11.10 -7.65 -6.64
C ASP A 55 11.24 -8.43 -5.32
N GLY A 56 10.17 -8.56 -4.53
CA GLY A 56 10.21 -9.24 -3.24
C GLY A 56 10.23 -8.26 -2.05
N LEU A 57 10.79 -8.71 -0.93
CA LEU A 57 10.85 -7.92 0.30
C LEU A 57 12.22 -7.29 0.49
N ARG A 58 12.23 -6.07 1.02
CA ARG A 58 13.44 -5.38 1.48
C ARG A 58 13.29 -5.05 2.96
N VAL A 59 14.29 -5.43 3.74
CA VAL A 59 14.36 -5.15 5.17
C VAL A 59 15.36 -4.03 5.39
N TYR A 60 14.91 -2.95 6.00
CA TYR A 60 15.75 -1.79 6.33
C TYR A 60 15.87 -1.66 7.85
N SER A 61 17.03 -1.19 8.32
CA SER A 61 17.20 -0.75 9.71
C SER A 61 16.43 0.54 9.95
N TRP A 62 15.94 0.75 11.15
CA TRP A 62 15.33 2.01 11.56
C TRP A 62 16.14 2.64 12.70
N PRO A 63 16.36 3.97 12.71
CA PRO A 63 15.84 4.99 11.77
C PRO A 63 16.74 5.25 10.56
N ASP A 64 17.88 4.58 10.43
CA ASP A 64 18.93 4.89 9.42
C ASP A 64 18.53 4.53 8.00
N LEU A 65 17.49 3.72 7.81
CA LEU A 65 17.01 3.23 6.52
C LEU A 65 18.09 2.54 5.66
N LYS A 66 19.06 1.88 6.33
CA LYS A 66 20.06 1.07 5.63
C LYS A 66 19.44 -0.27 5.24
N LEU A 67 19.62 -0.67 3.98
CA LEU A 67 19.20 -1.99 3.52
C LEU A 67 20.01 -3.07 4.27
N VAL A 68 19.30 -3.87 5.06
CA VAL A 68 19.87 -4.97 5.83
C VAL A 68 19.93 -6.24 4.98
N ARG A 69 18.83 -6.55 4.27
CA ARG A 69 18.72 -7.70 3.36
C ARG A 69 17.54 -7.58 2.43
N THR A 70 17.57 -8.39 1.37
CA THR A 70 16.44 -8.69 0.50
C THR A 70 15.95 -10.12 0.78
N VAL A 71 14.66 -10.37 0.58
CA VAL A 71 14.05 -11.70 0.74
C VAL A 71 13.24 -11.98 -0.50
N ASP A 72 13.58 -13.08 -1.18
CA ASP A 72 12.82 -13.54 -2.33
C ASP A 72 11.47 -14.09 -1.87
N VAL A 73 10.43 -13.69 -2.58
CA VAL A 73 9.07 -14.21 -2.41
C VAL A 73 8.74 -15.04 -3.64
N SER A 74 8.07 -16.14 -3.44
CA SER A 74 7.87 -17.15 -4.47
C SER A 74 6.81 -16.80 -5.52
N PHE A 75 6.21 -15.63 -5.43
CA PHE A 75 5.22 -15.07 -6.38
C PHE A 75 5.46 -13.57 -6.57
N ALA A 76 4.93 -13.03 -7.65
CA ALA A 76 5.05 -11.61 -7.99
C ALA A 76 3.89 -10.77 -7.44
N ASN A 77 3.97 -9.45 -7.68
CA ASN A 77 2.93 -8.46 -7.34
C ASN A 77 2.51 -8.52 -5.87
N LEU A 78 3.45 -8.23 -4.99
CA LEU A 78 3.18 -8.13 -3.56
C LEU A 78 2.39 -6.84 -3.27
N HIS A 79 1.33 -6.95 -2.46
CA HIS A 79 0.43 -5.83 -2.19
C HIS A 79 0.25 -5.51 -0.71
N CYS A 80 0.44 -6.48 0.18
CA CYS A 80 0.20 -6.26 1.60
C CYS A 80 1.12 -7.09 2.48
N LEU A 81 1.44 -6.52 3.64
CA LEU A 81 2.28 -7.08 4.70
C LEU A 81 1.59 -6.99 6.05
N LYS A 82 1.70 -8.02 6.89
CA LYS A 82 1.23 -7.95 8.27
C LYS A 82 1.97 -8.89 9.19
N PHE A 83 2.49 -8.38 10.30
CA PHE A 83 3.03 -9.21 11.36
C PHE A 83 1.94 -9.89 12.16
N SER A 84 2.23 -11.12 12.62
CA SER A 84 1.42 -11.83 13.63
C SER A 84 1.40 -11.07 14.96
N PRO A 85 0.38 -11.27 15.81
CA PRO A 85 0.28 -10.59 17.09
C PRO A 85 1.50 -10.80 18.02
N ASP A 86 2.15 -11.95 17.94
CA ASP A 86 3.38 -12.25 18.68
C ASP A 86 4.65 -11.67 18.04
N GLY A 87 4.56 -11.15 16.80
CA GLY A 87 5.67 -10.60 16.04
C GLY A 87 6.65 -11.63 15.48
N LYS A 88 6.33 -12.93 15.57
CA LYS A 88 7.24 -14.01 15.13
C LYS A 88 7.03 -14.46 13.70
N ARG A 89 5.98 -13.97 13.04
CA ARG A 89 5.66 -14.33 11.65
C ARG A 89 5.26 -13.09 10.87
N LEU A 90 5.59 -13.09 9.60
CA LEU A 90 5.19 -12.06 8.63
C LEU A 90 4.33 -12.73 7.55
N ALA A 91 3.11 -12.25 7.37
CA ALA A 91 2.27 -12.62 6.25
C ALA A 91 2.47 -11.63 5.10
N VAL A 92 2.66 -12.17 3.90
CA VAL A 92 2.87 -11.43 2.65
C VAL A 92 1.82 -11.84 1.66
N GLY A 93 0.99 -10.91 1.22
CA GLY A 93 -0.10 -11.17 0.27
C GLY A 93 0.14 -10.53 -1.09
N GLY A 94 -0.30 -11.20 -2.14
CA GLY A 94 -0.19 -10.74 -3.52
C GLY A 94 -0.72 -11.77 -4.50
N GLY A 95 -0.04 -11.93 -5.65
CA GLY A 95 -0.39 -12.95 -6.63
C GLY A 95 -0.44 -12.44 -8.06
N TYR A 96 -1.11 -13.19 -8.90
CA TYR A 96 -1.24 -12.91 -10.33
C TYR A 96 -2.65 -12.40 -10.63
N PRO A 97 -2.80 -11.19 -11.21
CA PRO A 97 -4.11 -10.61 -11.50
C PRO A 97 -4.99 -11.53 -12.35
N SER A 98 -6.23 -11.75 -11.90
CA SER A 98 -7.24 -12.61 -12.53
C SER A 98 -6.84 -14.07 -12.69
N GLU A 99 -5.82 -14.54 -11.98
CA GLU A 99 -5.36 -15.93 -12.02
C GLU A 99 -5.33 -16.52 -10.62
N GLU A 100 -4.50 -15.99 -9.72
CA GLU A 100 -4.29 -16.58 -8.41
C GLU A 100 -3.88 -15.52 -7.38
N GLY A 101 -4.48 -15.61 -6.18
CA GLY A 101 -4.06 -14.87 -4.98
C GLY A 101 -3.36 -15.80 -3.99
N ILE A 102 -2.17 -15.39 -3.58
CA ILE A 102 -1.30 -16.18 -2.70
C ILE A 102 -0.98 -15.37 -1.45
N VAL A 103 -1.01 -16.02 -0.29
CA VAL A 103 -0.40 -15.51 0.93
C VAL A 103 0.72 -16.46 1.35
N GLU A 104 1.90 -15.91 1.60
CA GLU A 104 3.06 -16.64 2.10
C GLU A 104 3.39 -16.16 3.52
N ILE A 105 3.62 -17.11 4.42
CA ILE A 105 3.96 -16.84 5.81
C ILE A 105 5.44 -17.12 6.01
N PHE A 106 6.14 -16.10 6.52
CA PHE A 106 7.56 -16.18 6.84
C PHE A 106 7.79 -16.22 8.35
N ALA A 107 8.78 -16.97 8.81
CA ALA A 107 9.32 -16.84 10.16
C ALA A 107 10.08 -15.51 10.28
N TRP A 108 9.96 -14.84 11.41
CA TRP A 108 10.68 -13.60 11.71
C TRP A 108 11.50 -13.77 13.01
N PRO A 109 12.74 -13.32 13.05
CA PRO A 109 13.46 -12.48 12.07
C PRO A 109 14.22 -13.25 10.97
N GLU A 110 14.14 -14.57 10.88
CA GLU A 110 14.91 -15.42 9.98
C GLU A 110 14.55 -15.14 8.50
N CYS A 111 13.32 -14.70 8.24
CA CYS A 111 12.73 -14.51 6.91
C CYS A 111 12.73 -15.80 6.07
N THR A 112 12.52 -16.93 6.70
CA THR A 112 12.37 -18.22 6.03
C THR A 112 10.90 -18.51 5.74
N SER A 113 10.59 -18.94 4.52
CA SER A 113 9.24 -19.33 4.14
C SER A 113 8.78 -20.54 4.94
N MET A 114 7.65 -20.42 5.63
CA MET A 114 7.06 -21.49 6.43
C MET A 114 5.95 -22.22 5.67
N MET A 115 5.12 -21.46 4.95
CA MET A 115 3.99 -22.02 4.19
C MET A 115 3.44 -21.02 3.19
N LYS A 116 2.76 -21.57 2.18
CA LYS A 116 1.96 -20.83 1.21
C LYS A 116 0.53 -21.33 1.24
N LEU A 117 -0.41 -20.40 1.12
CA LEU A 117 -1.83 -20.67 1.02
C LEU A 117 -2.34 -20.01 -0.25
N ALA A 118 -2.93 -20.81 -1.12
CA ALA A 118 -3.53 -20.40 -2.38
C ALA A 118 -5.00 -20.81 -2.40
N GLY A 119 -5.87 -20.00 -2.98
CA GLY A 119 -7.31 -20.31 -3.03
C GLY A 119 -8.18 -19.13 -3.39
N HIS A 120 -7.58 -17.94 -3.56
CA HIS A 120 -8.16 -16.81 -4.24
C HIS A 120 -7.94 -16.91 -5.76
N GLN A 121 -8.85 -16.32 -6.55
CA GLN A 121 -8.80 -16.30 -8.02
C GLN A 121 -8.29 -14.94 -8.56
N ASP A 122 -7.76 -14.10 -7.70
CA ASP A 122 -7.17 -12.81 -8.03
C ASP A 122 -6.26 -12.36 -6.89
N SER A 123 -5.40 -11.39 -7.14
CA SER A 123 -4.42 -10.87 -6.19
C SER A 123 -5.01 -10.53 -4.83
N ILE A 124 -4.26 -10.82 -3.75
CA ILE A 124 -4.58 -10.48 -2.37
C ILE A 124 -4.10 -9.06 -2.05
N PHE A 125 -5.00 -8.21 -1.57
CA PHE A 125 -4.73 -6.83 -1.17
C PHE A 125 -4.85 -6.59 0.34
N ALA A 126 -5.41 -7.54 1.08
CA ALA A 126 -5.55 -7.43 2.52
C ALA A 126 -5.14 -8.71 3.22
N VAL A 127 -4.37 -8.58 4.28
CA VAL A 127 -4.06 -9.65 5.22
C VAL A 127 -4.30 -9.14 6.64
N VAL A 128 -5.01 -9.92 7.44
CA VAL A 128 -5.22 -9.62 8.86
C VAL A 128 -5.14 -10.91 9.68
N TRP A 129 -4.45 -10.87 10.80
CA TRP A 129 -4.32 -11.99 11.71
C TRP A 129 -5.53 -12.07 12.65
N CYS A 130 -6.13 -13.25 12.78
CA CYS A 130 -7.15 -13.53 13.81
C CYS A 130 -6.47 -13.67 15.18
N ASP A 131 -5.42 -14.46 15.17
CA ASP A 131 -4.53 -14.78 16.28
C ASP A 131 -3.19 -15.26 15.70
N ASN A 132 -2.36 -15.97 16.49
CA ASN A 132 -1.11 -16.53 15.98
C ASN A 132 -1.28 -17.75 15.06
N THR A 133 -2.47 -18.33 14.95
CA THR A 133 -2.76 -19.57 14.21
C THR A 133 -3.72 -19.39 13.04
N GLY A 134 -4.29 -18.20 12.88
CA GLY A 134 -5.26 -17.92 11.84
C GLY A 134 -5.06 -16.58 11.16
N VAL A 135 -5.32 -16.53 9.87
CA VAL A 135 -5.31 -15.30 9.07
C VAL A 135 -6.58 -15.19 8.23
N VAL A 136 -7.00 -13.96 7.94
CA VAL A 136 -7.99 -13.67 6.90
C VAL A 136 -7.30 -12.91 5.79
N THR A 137 -7.57 -13.32 4.55
CA THR A 137 -7.10 -12.65 3.34
C THR A 137 -8.28 -12.06 2.58
N GLY A 138 -8.09 -10.85 2.03
CA GLY A 138 -9.06 -10.19 1.16
C GLY A 138 -8.47 -9.96 -0.23
N SER A 139 -9.24 -10.28 -1.28
CA SER A 139 -8.75 -10.30 -2.65
C SER A 139 -9.63 -9.49 -3.60
N LEU A 140 -9.05 -9.17 -4.76
CA LEU A 140 -9.78 -8.58 -5.88
C LEU A 140 -10.85 -9.54 -6.45
N ASP A 141 -10.81 -10.84 -6.13
CA ASP A 141 -11.89 -11.81 -6.43
C ASP A 141 -13.18 -11.58 -5.62
N ARG A 142 -13.21 -10.53 -4.77
CA ARG A 142 -14.38 -10.10 -3.96
C ARG A 142 -14.67 -10.96 -2.73
N LEU A 143 -13.74 -11.86 -2.37
CA LEU A 143 -13.88 -12.74 -1.22
C LEU A 143 -12.93 -12.35 -0.10
N LEU A 144 -13.37 -12.60 1.14
CA LEU A 144 -12.47 -12.80 2.27
C LEU A 144 -12.41 -14.31 2.53
N ILE A 145 -11.21 -14.82 2.79
CA ILE A 145 -11.00 -16.23 3.15
C ILE A 145 -10.26 -16.28 4.47
N GLN A 146 -10.86 -16.99 5.44
CA GLN A 146 -10.25 -17.30 6.72
C GLN A 146 -9.51 -18.64 6.61
N TRP A 147 -8.27 -18.68 7.07
CA TRP A 147 -7.39 -19.82 7.03
C TRP A 147 -6.96 -20.23 8.43
N ASP A 148 -6.90 -21.51 8.67
CA ASP A 148 -6.22 -22.12 9.80
C ASP A 148 -4.79 -22.50 9.35
N LEU A 149 -3.78 -21.92 9.99
CA LEU A 149 -2.38 -22.13 9.64
C LEU A 149 -1.81 -23.46 10.16
N VAL A 150 -2.47 -24.09 11.13
CA VAL A 150 -2.06 -25.39 11.66
C VAL A 150 -2.47 -26.51 10.69
N THR A 151 -3.73 -26.49 10.29
CA THR A 151 -4.28 -27.48 9.33
C THR A 151 -4.04 -27.09 7.88
N LYS A 152 -3.68 -25.85 7.61
CA LYS A 152 -3.53 -25.24 6.26
C LYS A 152 -4.83 -25.30 5.45
N GLN A 153 -5.98 -25.29 6.12
CA GLN A 153 -7.29 -25.38 5.49
C GLN A 153 -8.04 -24.04 5.52
N VAL A 154 -8.95 -23.92 4.58
CA VAL A 154 -9.94 -22.85 4.59
C VAL A 154 -10.96 -23.14 5.68
N VAL A 155 -11.06 -22.23 6.65
CA VAL A 155 -12.07 -22.29 7.71
C VAL A 155 -13.40 -21.74 7.18
N ARG A 156 -13.33 -20.58 6.48
CA ARG A 156 -14.53 -19.88 6.03
C ARG A 156 -14.26 -18.94 4.86
N LYS A 157 -15.31 -18.74 4.05
CA LYS A 157 -15.34 -17.73 2.98
C LYS A 157 -16.46 -16.74 3.25
N PHE A 158 -16.14 -15.43 3.24
CA PHE A 158 -17.13 -14.37 3.40
C PHE A 158 -17.45 -13.80 2.01
N LYS A 159 -18.71 -13.89 1.63
CA LYS A 159 -19.19 -13.47 0.31
C LYS A 159 -20.17 -12.30 0.46
N GLY A 160 -19.98 -11.27 -0.33
CA GLY A 160 -20.92 -10.13 -0.32
C GLY A 160 -20.41 -8.90 -1.06
N HIS A 161 -19.13 -8.56 -0.96
CA HIS A 161 -18.60 -7.45 -1.75
C HIS A 161 -18.79 -7.67 -3.25
N SER A 162 -19.15 -6.60 -3.98
CA SER A 162 -19.39 -6.68 -5.44
C SER A 162 -18.14 -6.35 -6.26
N ARG A 163 -17.10 -5.83 -5.61
CA ARG A 163 -15.77 -5.56 -6.20
C ARG A 163 -14.67 -5.96 -5.23
N GLY A 164 -13.42 -5.86 -5.70
CA GLY A 164 -12.23 -6.27 -4.97
C GLY A 164 -12.10 -5.66 -3.59
N ILE A 165 -11.67 -6.47 -2.63
CA ILE A 165 -11.45 -6.09 -1.24
C ILE A 165 -10.03 -5.57 -1.09
N THR A 166 -9.89 -4.42 -0.44
CA THR A 166 -8.62 -3.70 -0.29
C THR A 166 -8.09 -3.68 1.13
N ALA A 167 -8.96 -3.79 2.13
CA ALA A 167 -8.56 -3.76 3.52
C ALA A 167 -9.52 -4.57 4.41
N ALA A 168 -9.00 -5.07 5.52
CA ALA A 168 -9.77 -5.71 6.58
C ALA A 168 -9.14 -5.44 7.94
N CYS A 169 -9.95 -5.51 9.01
CA CYS A 169 -9.47 -5.50 10.39
C CYS A 169 -10.44 -6.26 11.29
N PHE A 170 -9.93 -6.78 12.43
CA PHE A 170 -10.77 -7.33 13.48
C PHE A 170 -11.12 -6.26 14.50
N LEU A 171 -12.35 -6.31 14.99
CA LEU A 171 -12.79 -5.56 16.17
C LEU A 171 -12.65 -6.44 17.41
N GLN A 172 -12.55 -5.82 18.58
CA GLN A 172 -12.39 -6.56 19.84
C GLN A 172 -13.60 -7.41 20.24
N ASN A 173 -14.79 -7.08 19.72
CA ASN A 173 -16.03 -7.82 19.97
C ASN A 173 -16.17 -9.09 19.11
N GLY A 174 -15.13 -9.49 18.36
CA GLY A 174 -15.15 -10.66 17.48
C GLY A 174 -15.77 -10.41 16.10
N GLU A 175 -16.20 -9.19 15.80
CA GLU A 175 -16.62 -8.80 14.45
C GLU A 175 -15.37 -8.48 13.60
N MET A 176 -15.49 -8.65 12.29
CA MET A 176 -14.50 -8.23 11.29
C MET A 176 -15.09 -7.13 10.42
N VAL A 177 -14.28 -6.13 10.10
CA VAL A 177 -14.63 -5.06 9.15
C VAL A 177 -13.80 -5.23 7.89
N SER A 178 -14.43 -5.06 6.73
CA SER A 178 -13.75 -5.02 5.42
C SER A 178 -14.13 -3.79 4.63
N ALA A 179 -13.24 -3.34 3.78
CA ALA A 179 -13.44 -2.25 2.83
C ALA A 179 -13.07 -2.70 1.42
N ALA A 180 -13.74 -2.14 0.40
CA ALA A 180 -13.58 -2.62 -0.96
C ALA A 180 -13.75 -1.51 -2.02
N HIS A 181 -13.36 -1.85 -3.24
CA HIS A 181 -13.59 -1.03 -4.43
C HIS A 181 -15.08 -0.82 -4.76
N ASP A 182 -15.99 -1.57 -4.14
CA ASP A 182 -17.45 -1.35 -4.27
C ASP A 182 -17.95 -0.17 -3.40
N GLN A 183 -17.05 0.61 -2.82
CA GLN A 183 -17.32 1.82 -2.04
C GLN A 183 -17.98 1.53 -0.68
N SER A 184 -18.09 0.26 -0.30
CA SER A 184 -18.72 -0.15 0.95
C SER A 184 -17.70 -0.57 2.01
N VAL A 185 -18.07 -0.30 3.26
CA VAL A 185 -17.48 -0.90 4.45
C VAL A 185 -18.49 -1.92 4.97
N ARG A 186 -18.04 -3.13 5.23
CA ARG A 186 -18.90 -4.23 5.69
C ARG A 186 -18.44 -4.79 7.02
N VAL A 187 -19.40 -5.13 7.85
CA VAL A 187 -19.19 -5.74 9.17
C VAL A 187 -19.69 -7.17 9.11
N TRP A 188 -18.86 -8.10 9.56
CA TRP A 188 -19.11 -9.52 9.49
C TRP A 188 -19.03 -10.14 10.88
N ASP A 189 -19.93 -11.05 11.15
CA ASP A 189 -19.82 -12.01 12.22
C ASP A 189 -18.84 -13.11 11.80
N VAL A 190 -17.72 -13.20 12.50
CA VAL A 190 -16.62 -14.12 12.12
C VAL A 190 -16.99 -15.57 12.37
N GLU A 191 -17.78 -15.86 13.40
CA GLU A 191 -18.19 -17.22 13.75
C GLU A 191 -19.16 -17.82 12.74
N THR A 192 -20.10 -17.04 12.26
CA THR A 192 -21.13 -17.51 11.33
C THR A 192 -20.81 -17.21 9.86
N GLY A 193 -19.90 -16.26 9.59
CA GLY A 193 -19.57 -15.75 8.25
C GLY A 193 -20.64 -14.84 7.66
N LYS A 194 -21.64 -14.45 8.44
CA LYS A 194 -22.77 -13.63 7.96
C LYS A 194 -22.41 -12.16 7.94
N LEU A 195 -22.94 -11.46 6.94
CA LEU A 195 -22.92 -10.01 6.87
C LEU A 195 -23.84 -9.45 7.95
N VAL A 196 -23.29 -8.64 8.84
CA VAL A 196 -24.04 -7.95 9.90
C VAL A 196 -24.54 -6.60 9.42
N ARG A 197 -23.65 -5.81 8.77
CA ARG A 197 -23.96 -4.45 8.29
C ARG A 197 -23.20 -4.11 7.02
N SER A 198 -23.76 -3.16 6.26
CA SER A 198 -23.10 -2.53 5.10
C SER A 198 -23.24 -1.01 5.22
N LEU A 199 -22.13 -0.30 5.10
CA LEU A 199 -22.01 1.15 5.23
C LEU A 199 -21.51 1.71 3.89
N ASN A 200 -22.35 2.50 3.20
CA ASN A 200 -22.20 2.82 1.76
C ASN A 200 -22.14 4.34 1.52
N GLN A 201 -21.35 5.08 2.31
CA GLN A 201 -21.26 6.54 2.15
C GLN A 201 -20.11 7.02 1.26
N HIS A 202 -19.08 6.19 0.98
CA HIS A 202 -18.07 6.57 0.01
C HIS A 202 -18.62 6.59 -1.42
N SER A 203 -18.16 7.52 -2.24
CA SER A 203 -18.59 7.69 -3.64
C SER A 203 -17.56 7.21 -4.66
N LYS A 204 -16.42 6.72 -4.21
CA LYS A 204 -15.33 6.15 -4.99
C LYS A 204 -14.72 4.94 -4.26
N PRO A 205 -13.90 4.10 -4.93
CA PRO A 205 -13.23 2.96 -4.32
C PRO A 205 -12.51 3.32 -3.03
N ILE A 206 -12.60 2.43 -2.04
CA ILE A 206 -11.83 2.55 -0.79
C ILE A 206 -10.48 1.88 -1.02
N HIS A 207 -9.39 2.54 -0.61
CA HIS A 207 -8.03 2.06 -0.81
C HIS A 207 -7.46 1.42 0.45
N SER A 208 -7.66 2.06 1.60
CA SER A 208 -7.09 1.62 2.88
C SER A 208 -8.06 1.81 4.04
N MET A 209 -7.80 1.08 5.11
CA MET A 209 -8.55 1.15 6.36
C MET A 209 -7.62 0.93 7.56
N ALA A 210 -7.82 1.71 8.61
CA ALA A 210 -7.07 1.60 9.85
C ALA A 210 -7.99 1.64 11.07
N ILE A 211 -7.80 0.70 12.00
CA ILE A 211 -8.49 0.70 13.30
C ILE A 211 -7.77 1.63 14.27
N CYS A 212 -8.53 2.43 15.01
CA CYS A 212 -7.98 3.28 16.05
C CYS A 212 -7.32 2.42 17.16
N PRO A 213 -6.09 2.73 17.59
CA PRO A 213 -5.37 1.92 18.55
C PRO A 213 -6.00 1.92 19.95
N VAL A 214 -6.83 2.91 20.25
CA VAL A 214 -7.55 3.00 21.52
C VAL A 214 -8.87 2.28 21.42
N SER A 215 -8.99 1.27 22.24
CA SER A 215 -10.15 0.41 22.29
C SER A 215 -11.05 0.86 23.42
N GLY A 216 -12.23 1.33 23.08
CA GLY A 216 -13.36 1.46 23.98
C GLY A 216 -14.48 0.54 23.52
N ASP A 217 -15.61 0.58 24.19
CA ASP A 217 -16.81 -0.18 23.83
C ASP A 217 -17.31 0.11 22.39
N MET A 218 -16.86 1.21 21.81
CA MET A 218 -17.17 1.61 20.44
C MET A 218 -15.90 1.88 19.63
N PRO A 219 -15.24 0.83 19.12
CA PRO A 219 -14.04 0.97 18.34
C PRO A 219 -14.27 1.84 17.10
N MET A 220 -13.30 2.70 16.79
CA MET A 220 -13.34 3.56 15.61
C MET A 220 -12.47 2.99 14.51
N VAL A 221 -13.01 2.99 13.30
CA VAL A 221 -12.29 2.63 12.07
C VAL A 221 -12.26 3.84 11.15
N ALA A 222 -11.13 4.11 10.54
CA ALA A 222 -10.98 5.11 9.48
C ALA A 222 -10.81 4.42 8.12
N THR A 223 -11.36 5.01 7.07
CA THR A 223 -11.19 4.56 5.68
C THR A 223 -10.75 5.71 4.79
N ALA A 224 -9.82 5.43 3.87
CA ALA A 224 -9.33 6.34 2.84
C ALA A 224 -9.85 5.91 1.48
N ALA A 225 -10.35 6.84 0.67
CA ALA A 225 -10.96 6.51 -0.61
C ALA A 225 -10.65 7.52 -1.72
N GLY A 226 -10.87 7.10 -2.97
CA GLY A 226 -10.71 7.91 -4.18
C GLY A 226 -11.64 9.11 -4.28
N ASP A 227 -12.60 9.27 -3.37
CA ASP A 227 -13.42 10.49 -3.24
C ASP A 227 -12.69 11.61 -2.49
N ARG A 228 -11.39 11.41 -2.21
CA ARG A 228 -10.50 12.29 -1.47
C ARG A 228 -10.95 12.54 -0.04
N THR A 229 -11.69 11.59 0.56
CA THR A 229 -12.11 11.69 1.96
C THR A 229 -11.48 10.60 2.81
N ILE A 230 -11.19 10.95 4.05
CA ILE A 230 -11.02 10.00 5.15
C ILE A 230 -12.30 10.04 5.96
N ARG A 231 -12.94 8.88 6.14
CA ARG A 231 -14.19 8.75 6.90
C ARG A 231 -13.97 7.93 8.15
N PHE A 232 -14.60 8.36 9.24
CA PHE A 232 -14.47 7.76 10.55
C PHE A 232 -15.79 7.08 10.92
N TRP A 233 -15.71 5.82 11.31
CA TRP A 233 -16.86 4.95 11.54
C TRP A 233 -16.83 4.35 12.94
N GLN A 234 -18.02 4.12 13.48
CA GLN A 234 -18.30 3.23 14.60
C GLN A 234 -19.03 2.00 14.04
N PRO A 235 -18.31 0.98 13.57
CA PRO A 235 -18.91 -0.13 12.81
C PRO A 235 -19.86 -0.98 13.65
N THR A 236 -19.64 -1.13 14.96
CA THR A 236 -20.51 -1.88 15.87
C THR A 236 -21.96 -1.38 15.89
N ILE A 237 -22.15 -0.08 15.75
CA ILE A 237 -23.51 0.54 15.68
C ILE A 237 -23.88 1.00 14.28
N GLY A 238 -23.00 0.78 13.29
CA GLY A 238 -23.28 1.10 11.89
C GLY A 238 -23.29 2.60 11.57
N ARG A 239 -22.53 3.42 12.29
CA ARG A 239 -22.55 4.87 12.18
C ARG A 239 -21.28 5.44 11.57
N MET A 240 -21.40 6.30 10.53
CA MET A 240 -20.35 7.25 10.16
C MET A 240 -20.39 8.43 11.14
N VAL A 241 -19.27 8.68 11.81
CA VAL A 241 -19.19 9.74 12.85
C VAL A 241 -18.87 11.08 12.21
N ARG A 242 -17.86 11.10 11.33
CA ARG A 242 -17.33 12.31 10.67
C ARG A 242 -16.51 11.96 9.45
N TYR A 243 -16.15 12.96 8.68
CA TYR A 243 -15.20 12.80 7.58
C TYR A 243 -14.38 14.08 7.39
N ILE A 244 -13.20 13.94 6.80
CA ILE A 244 -12.39 15.06 6.31
C ILE A 244 -12.16 14.89 4.81
N ARG A 245 -12.23 16.00 4.08
CA ARG A 245 -11.86 16.05 2.66
C ARG A 245 -10.44 16.58 2.54
N LEU A 246 -9.61 15.85 1.80
CA LEU A 246 -8.26 16.24 1.44
C LEU A 246 -8.24 16.92 0.06
N ASP A 247 -7.18 17.66 -0.21
CA ASP A 247 -6.89 18.25 -1.53
C ASP A 247 -6.35 17.21 -2.53
N SER A 248 -5.81 16.08 -2.03
CA SER A 248 -5.30 14.95 -2.82
C SER A 248 -5.96 13.64 -2.37
N GLU A 249 -5.90 12.62 -3.21
CA GLU A 249 -6.46 11.29 -2.95
C GLU A 249 -5.56 10.51 -1.99
N PRO A 250 -6.06 10.09 -0.81
CA PRO A 250 -5.31 9.24 0.11
C PRO A 250 -5.30 7.79 -0.37
N LEU A 251 -4.12 7.18 -0.42
CA LEU A 251 -3.95 5.78 -0.80
C LEU A 251 -3.79 4.87 0.42
N ASP A 252 -3.11 5.36 1.46
CA ASP A 252 -2.94 4.60 2.70
C ASP A 252 -3.02 5.52 3.91
N ILE A 253 -3.43 4.96 5.07
CA ILE A 253 -3.64 5.68 6.32
C ILE A 253 -3.17 4.87 7.53
N ALA A 254 -2.60 5.55 8.50
CA ALA A 254 -2.23 4.95 9.78
C ALA A 254 -2.50 5.91 10.95
N TRP A 255 -2.90 5.36 12.11
CA TRP A 255 -3.06 6.14 13.33
C TRP A 255 -1.69 6.42 13.98
N VAL A 256 -1.41 7.68 14.25
CA VAL A 256 -0.24 8.13 15.01
C VAL A 256 -0.55 8.14 16.51
N SER A 257 -1.77 8.55 16.87
CA SER A 257 -2.29 8.55 18.24
C SER A 257 -3.80 8.30 18.23
N GLU A 258 -4.47 8.46 19.37
CA GLU A 258 -5.94 8.36 19.48
C GLU A 258 -6.70 9.31 18.57
N THR A 259 -6.11 10.45 18.25
CA THR A 259 -6.76 11.52 17.49
C THR A 259 -6.06 11.87 16.21
N MET A 260 -4.76 11.60 16.14
CA MET A 260 -3.93 11.96 15.01
C MET A 260 -3.73 10.80 14.05
N MET A 261 -3.87 11.06 12.78
CA MET A 261 -3.73 10.09 11.69
C MET A 261 -2.82 10.68 10.61
N ILE A 262 -2.03 9.83 9.99
CA ILE A 262 -1.23 10.17 8.81
C ILE A 262 -1.82 9.49 7.58
N ALA A 263 -1.86 10.21 6.45
CA ALA A 263 -2.28 9.70 5.16
C ALA A 263 -1.19 9.93 4.12
N SER A 264 -0.82 8.90 3.37
CA SER A 264 -0.02 9.01 2.14
C SER A 264 -0.93 9.18 0.94
N CYS A 265 -0.57 10.03 -0.02
CA CYS A 265 -1.46 10.44 -1.08
C CYS A 265 -0.84 10.32 -2.48
N VAL A 266 -1.68 10.39 -3.53
CA VAL A 266 -1.27 10.27 -4.93
C VAL A 266 -0.31 11.39 -5.39
N ASP A 267 -0.26 12.52 -4.70
CA ASP A 267 0.71 13.59 -4.96
C ASP A 267 2.06 13.40 -4.27
N GLY A 268 2.28 12.23 -3.67
CA GLY A 268 3.51 11.87 -2.95
C GLY A 268 3.67 12.51 -1.59
N LYS A 269 2.74 13.36 -1.15
CA LYS A 269 2.81 14.03 0.15
C LYS A 269 2.10 13.21 1.22
N ALA A 270 2.60 13.33 2.45
CA ALA A 270 1.91 12.85 3.64
C ALA A 270 1.12 13.99 4.30
N ARG A 271 -0.06 13.67 4.84
CA ARG A 271 -0.94 14.63 5.53
C ARG A 271 -1.25 14.15 6.92
N LEU A 272 -0.83 14.94 7.90
CA LEU A 272 -1.22 14.74 9.29
C LEU A 272 -2.62 15.30 9.51
N VAL A 273 -3.52 14.47 10.00
CA VAL A 273 -4.95 14.79 10.15
C VAL A 273 -5.34 14.63 11.61
N ASP A 274 -6.00 15.63 12.16
CA ASP A 274 -6.67 15.50 13.46
C ASP A 274 -8.11 15.04 13.24
N SER A 275 -8.42 13.86 13.75
CA SER A 275 -9.75 13.24 13.64
C SER A 275 -10.82 13.93 14.49
N ARG A 276 -10.47 14.69 15.55
CA ARG A 276 -11.41 15.42 16.40
C ARG A 276 -11.87 16.72 15.76
N SER A 277 -10.89 17.56 15.37
CA SER A 277 -11.17 18.85 14.72
C SER A 277 -11.50 18.71 13.23
N VAL A 278 -11.26 17.52 12.64
CA VAL A 278 -11.49 17.20 11.21
C VAL A 278 -10.70 18.14 10.30
N ARG A 279 -9.43 18.34 10.62
CA ARG A 279 -8.52 19.24 9.89
C ARG A 279 -7.23 18.54 9.50
N VAL A 280 -6.65 18.96 8.37
CA VAL A 280 -5.25 18.70 8.05
C VAL A 280 -4.42 19.65 8.92
N VAL A 281 -3.59 19.07 9.77
CA VAL A 281 -2.70 19.81 10.68
C VAL A 281 -1.43 20.21 9.94
N GLU A 282 -0.88 19.27 9.17
CA GLU A 282 0.37 19.46 8.45
C GLU A 282 0.36 18.69 7.13
N THR A 283 1.02 19.26 6.11
CA THR A 283 1.29 18.59 4.84
C THR A 283 2.79 18.52 4.63
N ILE A 284 3.32 17.32 4.54
CA ILE A 284 4.74 17.01 4.60
C ILE A 284 5.18 16.37 3.29
N PRO A 285 6.33 16.76 2.71
CA PRO A 285 6.91 16.05 1.57
C PRO A 285 7.15 14.58 1.93
N GLY A 286 6.78 13.67 1.04
CA GLY A 286 6.96 12.24 1.21
C GLY A 286 7.86 11.66 0.13
N VAL A 287 7.29 11.01 -0.89
CA VAL A 287 7.99 10.31 -1.97
C VAL A 287 7.79 11.00 -3.31
N ASP A 288 8.63 10.69 -4.29
CA ASP A 288 8.43 11.14 -5.67
C ASP A 288 7.42 10.23 -6.38
N GLY A 289 6.34 10.79 -6.89
CA GLY A 289 5.22 10.04 -7.44
C GLY A 289 4.17 9.69 -6.38
N TRP A 290 3.49 8.58 -6.51
CA TRP A 290 2.40 8.18 -5.63
C TRP A 290 2.91 7.63 -4.29
N GLY A 291 2.38 8.12 -3.18
CA GLY A 291 2.62 7.58 -1.84
C GLY A 291 1.69 6.40 -1.57
N TYR A 292 2.17 5.18 -1.83
CA TYR A 292 1.35 3.97 -1.71
C TYR A 292 1.17 3.48 -0.28
N ALA A 293 2.16 3.72 0.59
CA ALA A 293 2.16 3.12 1.91
C ALA A 293 2.65 4.11 2.98
N VAL A 294 2.11 3.95 4.18
CA VAL A 294 2.54 4.68 5.38
C VAL A 294 2.51 3.77 6.60
N ALA A 295 3.56 3.84 7.41
CA ALA A 295 3.64 3.09 8.67
C ALA A 295 4.06 4.00 9.82
N VAL A 296 3.54 3.72 11.00
CA VAL A 296 3.86 4.42 12.24
C VAL A 296 4.66 3.50 13.14
N HIS A 297 5.80 3.98 13.61
CA HIS A 297 6.70 3.22 14.48
C HIS A 297 6.00 2.88 15.81
N PRO A 298 6.11 1.62 16.29
CA PRO A 298 5.28 1.15 17.40
C PRO A 298 5.58 1.79 18.75
N ARG A 299 6.78 2.37 18.94
CA ARG A 299 7.21 2.95 20.22
C ARG A 299 7.26 4.47 20.22
N ASP A 300 8.05 5.07 19.31
CA ASP A 300 8.33 6.51 19.30
C ASP A 300 7.38 7.32 18.38
N ARG A 301 6.47 6.63 17.67
CA ARG A 301 5.48 7.23 16.77
C ARG A 301 6.07 7.94 15.55
N SER A 302 7.38 7.78 15.29
CA SER A 302 7.96 8.27 14.04
C SER A 302 7.31 7.59 12.83
N ILE A 303 7.33 8.25 11.68
CA ILE A 303 6.53 7.87 10.52
C ILE A 303 7.47 7.51 9.36
N ALA A 304 7.12 6.44 8.66
CA ALA A 304 7.72 6.08 7.39
C ALA A 304 6.68 6.15 6.27
N VAL A 305 7.08 6.63 5.10
CA VAL A 305 6.28 6.63 3.87
C VAL A 305 7.05 5.95 2.75
N ALA A 306 6.34 5.31 1.82
CA ALA A 306 6.94 4.65 0.67
C ALA A 306 6.01 4.72 -0.54
N GLY A 307 6.55 4.52 -1.74
CA GLY A 307 5.68 4.63 -2.91
C GLY A 307 6.36 4.44 -4.25
N GLY A 308 5.95 5.26 -5.21
CA GLY A 308 6.23 5.12 -6.63
C GLY A 308 7.70 5.21 -7.02
N ASP A 309 8.53 5.90 -6.25
CA ASP A 309 9.97 6.01 -6.49
C ASP A 309 10.78 4.80 -5.97
N GLY A 310 10.11 3.83 -5.33
CA GLY A 310 10.74 2.62 -4.78
C GLY A 310 11.59 2.87 -3.53
N THR A 311 11.43 4.03 -2.87
CA THR A 311 12.16 4.39 -1.65
C THR A 311 11.27 4.32 -0.42
N VAL A 312 11.88 4.09 0.75
CA VAL A 312 11.29 4.32 2.07
C VAL A 312 11.89 5.59 2.62
N ARG A 313 11.07 6.52 3.10
CA ARG A 313 11.52 7.77 3.71
C ARG A 313 10.93 7.93 5.10
N ARG A 314 11.73 8.45 6.02
CA ARG A 314 11.26 8.92 7.31
C ARG A 314 10.63 10.29 7.14
N VAL A 315 9.49 10.49 7.80
CA VAL A 315 8.78 11.75 7.85
C VAL A 315 8.79 12.24 9.30
N ASP A 316 9.34 13.42 9.52
CA ASP A 316 9.36 14.05 10.83
C ASP A 316 8.14 14.97 10.95
N VAL A 317 7.29 14.68 11.91
CA VAL A 317 6.13 15.52 12.29
C VAL A 317 6.59 16.50 13.35
N GLN A 318 6.34 17.78 13.12
CA GLN A 318 6.59 18.76 14.17
C GLN A 318 5.62 18.53 15.35
N PRO A 319 6.09 18.48 16.60
CA PRO A 319 5.18 18.40 17.74
C PRO A 319 4.28 19.64 17.70
N SER A 320 2.96 19.43 17.61
CA SER A 320 2.00 20.52 17.72
C SER A 320 2.19 21.21 19.09
N ALA A 321 2.29 22.53 19.08
CA ALA A 321 2.46 23.36 20.27
C ALA A 321 1.27 23.28 21.28
N ASP A 322 0.25 22.47 20.98
CA ASP A 322 -1.01 22.36 21.75
C ASP A 322 -1.11 21.06 22.56
N ALA A 323 0.01 20.45 22.95
CA ALA A 323 0.03 19.26 23.81
C ALA A 323 0.47 19.61 25.25
N GLU A 324 -0.17 20.62 25.86
CA GLU A 324 -0.17 20.86 27.30
C GLU A 324 -1.59 20.88 27.87
#